data_0628e011962534933262ce0020bc311b
#
_entry.id   0628e011962534933262ce0020bc311b
#
_cell.length_a   1.000
_cell.length_b   1.000
_cell.length_c   1.000
_cell.angle_alpha   90.00
_cell.angle_beta   90.00
_cell.angle_gamma   90.00
#
_symmetry.space_group_name_H-M   'P 1'
#
loop_
_entity.id
_entity.type
_entity.pdbx_description
1 polymer ?
#
loop_
_entity_poly.entity_id
_entity_poly.type
_entity_poly.pdbx_seq_one_letter_code
_entity_poly.pdbx_strand_id
1 'polypeptide(L)'
;KLLTYPRTDPRYLSNDIIATLPDRLKACAIKEYRPLVNKVLAKPIKANKSFVDDSKVSDHHAIIPTEQVVQIGKLSAQELKVYDLVVKRFLAVLFPAYEYEQLTLRAEIGGARFVARGKTVIAAGWKEVYSNRTEDEESEDGLQEQLLPKIEAGDVLVVRYVSETSGQTKPPAYFNEATLLTAMENPAKYMETTDKALAQ
;
A
#
# COMPACT_ATOMS: atom_id res chain seq x y z
N LYS A 1 6.99 -24.51 -9.82
CA LYS A 1 7.01 -23.47 -8.78
C LYS A 1 6.05 -22.38 -9.17
N LEU A 2 5.15 -21.96 -8.25
CA LEU A 2 4.13 -20.94 -8.51
C LEU A 2 4.65 -19.51 -8.35
N LEU A 3 5.69 -19.32 -7.56
CA LEU A 3 6.34 -18.05 -7.34
C LEU A 3 7.81 -18.13 -7.79
N THR A 4 8.38 -16.99 -8.13
CA THR A 4 9.81 -16.87 -8.45
C THR A 4 10.67 -17.15 -7.22
N TYR A 5 11.97 -17.00 -7.32
CA TYR A 5 12.90 -17.36 -6.26
C TYR A 5 12.66 -16.52 -5.00
N PRO A 6 12.41 -17.13 -3.82
CA PRO A 6 11.93 -16.40 -2.64
C PRO A 6 13.06 -15.72 -1.84
N ARG A 7 14.33 -16.15 -2.00
CA ARG A 7 15.45 -15.55 -1.30
C ARG A 7 16.06 -14.47 -2.18
N THR A 8 15.48 -13.28 -2.12
CA THR A 8 15.89 -12.10 -2.90
C THR A 8 15.55 -10.82 -2.15
N ASP A 9 16.44 -9.83 -2.18
CA ASP A 9 16.26 -8.52 -1.58
C ASP A 9 15.61 -7.49 -2.52
N PRO A 10 15.82 -7.55 -3.87
CA PRO A 10 15.24 -6.60 -4.80
C PRO A 10 13.72 -6.51 -4.74
N ARG A 11 13.22 -5.28 -4.87
CA ARG A 11 11.78 -4.95 -4.96
C ARG A 11 11.37 -4.60 -6.38
N TYR A 12 12.29 -4.71 -7.32
CA TYR A 12 12.14 -4.31 -8.72
C TYR A 12 12.19 -5.51 -9.65
N LEU A 13 11.57 -5.36 -10.81
CA LEU A 13 11.69 -6.29 -11.92
C LEU A 13 12.76 -5.80 -12.88
N SER A 14 13.36 -6.71 -13.61
CA SER A 14 14.24 -6.40 -14.75
C SER A 14 13.42 -6.19 -16.03
N ASN A 15 14.00 -5.50 -17.01
CA ASN A 15 13.31 -5.17 -18.26
C ASN A 15 12.90 -6.42 -19.07
N ASP A 16 13.66 -7.49 -19.03
CA ASP A 16 13.36 -8.75 -19.72
C ASP A 16 12.07 -9.43 -19.23
N ILE A 17 11.70 -9.21 -17.97
CA ILE A 17 10.48 -9.78 -17.37
C ILE A 17 9.21 -9.17 -17.94
N ILE A 18 9.25 -7.92 -18.43
CA ILE A 18 8.06 -7.18 -18.86
C ILE A 18 7.27 -7.94 -19.92
N ALA A 19 7.97 -8.53 -20.88
CA ALA A 19 7.35 -9.31 -21.96
C ALA A 19 6.56 -10.53 -21.45
N THR A 20 6.91 -11.06 -20.28
CA THR A 20 6.29 -12.24 -19.66
C THR A 20 5.10 -11.89 -18.76
N LEU A 21 4.90 -10.62 -18.37
CA LEU A 21 3.86 -10.19 -17.45
C LEU A 21 2.44 -10.60 -17.88
N PRO A 22 2.06 -10.49 -19.17
CA PRO A 22 0.72 -10.92 -19.59
C PRO A 22 0.45 -12.41 -19.34
N ASP A 23 1.41 -13.27 -19.54
CA ASP A 23 1.23 -14.72 -19.36
C ASP A 23 1.23 -15.09 -17.85
N ARG A 24 2.02 -14.41 -17.05
CA ARG A 24 1.98 -14.52 -15.58
C ARG A 24 0.63 -14.06 -15.02
N LEU A 25 0.08 -12.97 -15.53
CA LEU A 25 -1.26 -12.50 -15.18
C LEU A 25 -2.33 -13.52 -15.55
N LYS A 26 -2.29 -14.09 -16.76
CA LYS A 26 -3.23 -15.13 -17.17
C LYS A 26 -3.13 -16.38 -16.28
N ALA A 27 -1.93 -16.76 -15.88
CA ALA A 27 -1.70 -17.92 -15.02
C ALA A 27 -2.32 -17.76 -13.63
N CYS A 28 -2.35 -16.52 -13.08
CA CYS A 28 -3.00 -16.24 -11.81
C CYS A 28 -4.47 -15.77 -11.93
N ALA A 29 -5.07 -15.75 -13.13
CA ALA A 29 -6.45 -15.32 -13.38
C ALA A 29 -7.51 -16.33 -12.93
N ILE A 30 -7.51 -16.63 -11.64
CA ILE A 30 -8.44 -17.59 -11.01
C ILE A 30 -9.37 -16.86 -10.04
N LYS A 31 -10.59 -17.43 -9.85
CA LYS A 31 -11.57 -16.92 -8.88
C LYS A 31 -11.62 -15.38 -8.86
N GLU A 32 -11.43 -14.81 -7.67
CA GLU A 32 -11.46 -13.36 -7.40
C GLU A 32 -10.42 -12.54 -8.16
N TYR A 33 -9.31 -13.12 -8.56
CA TYR A 33 -8.27 -12.39 -9.32
C TYR A 33 -8.65 -12.16 -10.78
N ARG A 34 -9.53 -12.97 -11.36
CA ARG A 34 -9.88 -12.89 -12.79
C ARG A 34 -10.41 -11.52 -13.22
N PRO A 35 -11.33 -10.87 -12.50
CA PRO A 35 -11.78 -9.52 -12.86
C PRO A 35 -10.64 -8.49 -12.83
N LEU A 36 -9.76 -8.59 -11.81
CA LEU A 36 -8.62 -7.70 -11.64
C LEU A 36 -7.60 -7.88 -12.76
N VAL A 37 -7.26 -9.13 -13.10
CA VAL A 37 -6.37 -9.46 -14.22
C VAL A 37 -6.92 -8.91 -15.54
N ASN A 38 -8.22 -9.08 -15.80
CA ASN A 38 -8.85 -8.57 -17.01
C ASN A 38 -8.75 -7.04 -17.11
N LYS A 39 -8.90 -6.33 -15.99
CA LYS A 39 -8.71 -4.87 -15.95
C LYS A 39 -7.27 -4.46 -16.29
N VAL A 40 -6.27 -5.16 -15.78
CA VAL A 40 -4.86 -4.89 -16.10
C VAL A 40 -4.59 -5.17 -17.59
N LEU A 41 -5.05 -6.32 -18.09
CA LEU A 41 -4.82 -6.74 -19.48
C LEU A 41 -5.63 -5.94 -20.53
N ALA A 42 -6.64 -5.16 -20.11
CA ALA A 42 -7.41 -4.29 -20.99
C ALA A 42 -6.56 -3.17 -21.62
N LYS A 43 -5.39 -2.89 -21.06
CA LYS A 43 -4.44 -1.89 -21.56
C LYS A 43 -3.04 -2.50 -21.67
N PRO A 44 -2.19 -2.02 -22.59
CA PRO A 44 -0.78 -2.43 -22.63
C PRO A 44 -0.09 -2.12 -21.31
N ILE A 45 0.62 -3.10 -20.76
CA ILE A 45 1.42 -2.92 -19.55
C ILE A 45 2.63 -2.06 -19.91
N LYS A 46 2.72 -0.87 -19.32
CA LYS A 46 3.85 0.03 -19.50
C LYS A 46 4.77 -0.08 -18.29
N ALA A 47 6.01 -0.47 -18.55
CA ALA A 47 7.05 -0.40 -17.54
C ALA A 47 7.27 1.04 -17.09
N ASN A 48 7.47 1.23 -15.80
CA ASN A 48 7.91 2.50 -15.24
C ASN A 48 8.91 2.24 -14.10
N LYS A 49 9.68 3.26 -13.74
CA LYS A 49 10.73 3.19 -12.72
C LYS A 49 10.23 2.88 -11.31
N SER A 50 8.92 2.82 -11.07
CA SER A 50 8.38 2.45 -9.76
C SER A 50 8.48 0.96 -9.48
N PHE A 51 8.55 0.11 -10.53
CA PHE A 51 8.62 -1.34 -10.37
C PHE A 51 9.59 -2.04 -11.33
N VAL A 52 10.15 -1.34 -12.32
CA VAL A 52 11.16 -1.88 -13.25
C VAL A 52 12.40 -1.01 -13.20
N ASP A 53 13.51 -1.58 -12.76
CA ASP A 53 14.80 -0.88 -12.70
C ASP A 53 15.94 -1.90 -12.64
N ASP A 54 16.61 -2.13 -13.76
CA ASP A 54 17.72 -3.10 -13.86
C ASP A 54 18.88 -2.75 -12.92
N SER A 55 19.08 -1.48 -12.61
CA SER A 55 20.16 -1.07 -11.69
C SER A 55 19.93 -1.48 -10.24
N LYS A 56 18.69 -1.86 -9.91
CA LYS A 56 18.24 -2.29 -8.57
C LYS A 56 17.91 -3.78 -8.50
N VAL A 57 18.22 -4.52 -9.54
CA VAL A 57 18.09 -5.98 -9.60
C VAL A 57 19.48 -6.56 -9.62
N SER A 58 19.75 -7.50 -8.70
CA SER A 58 20.98 -8.27 -8.65
C SER A 58 20.79 -9.61 -9.39
N ASP A 59 21.16 -10.72 -8.77
CA ASP A 59 21.02 -12.07 -9.34
C ASP A 59 19.55 -12.48 -9.54
N HIS A 60 18.64 -11.93 -8.76
CA HIS A 60 17.21 -12.22 -8.80
C HIS A 60 16.37 -10.93 -8.70
N HIS A 61 15.26 -10.90 -9.44
CA HIS A 61 14.28 -9.82 -9.34
C HIS A 61 13.29 -10.06 -8.19
N ALA A 62 12.37 -9.12 -7.96
CA ALA A 62 11.31 -9.21 -6.96
C ALA A 62 10.48 -10.50 -7.11
N ILE A 63 9.89 -10.96 -6.00
CA ILE A 63 9.04 -12.14 -5.96
C ILE A 63 7.71 -11.84 -6.66
N ILE A 64 7.42 -12.59 -7.72
CA ILE A 64 6.18 -12.48 -8.50
C ILE A 64 5.64 -13.88 -8.88
N PRO A 65 4.38 -14.01 -9.30
CA PRO A 65 3.86 -15.25 -9.86
C PRO A 65 4.63 -15.68 -11.12
N THR A 66 4.73 -16.98 -11.32
CA THR A 66 5.25 -17.57 -12.56
C THR A 66 4.14 -17.76 -13.59
N GLU A 67 4.47 -18.28 -14.78
CA GLU A 67 3.52 -18.62 -15.83
C GLU A 67 2.74 -19.93 -15.53
N GLN A 68 3.01 -20.57 -14.40
CA GLN A 68 2.31 -21.80 -14.03
C GLN A 68 0.93 -21.51 -13.46
N VAL A 69 -0.08 -22.13 -14.09
CA VAL A 69 -1.46 -22.07 -13.59
C VAL A 69 -1.55 -22.74 -12.22
N VAL A 70 -2.04 -21.99 -11.24
CA VAL A 70 -2.20 -22.49 -9.88
C VAL A 70 -3.35 -23.48 -9.77
N GLN A 71 -3.09 -24.59 -9.07
CA GLN A 71 -4.11 -25.56 -8.66
C GLN A 71 -4.39 -25.36 -7.17
N ILE A 72 -5.35 -24.49 -6.83
CA ILE A 72 -5.64 -24.09 -5.44
C ILE A 72 -5.82 -25.29 -4.51
N GLY A 73 -6.51 -26.33 -4.96
CA GLY A 73 -6.77 -27.53 -4.15
C GLY A 73 -5.51 -28.33 -3.76
N LYS A 74 -4.36 -28.01 -4.31
CA LYS A 74 -3.06 -28.62 -3.96
C LYS A 74 -2.23 -27.80 -3.00
N LEU A 75 -2.70 -26.59 -2.64
CA LEU A 75 -2.00 -25.72 -1.70
C LEU A 75 -2.56 -25.91 -0.29
N SER A 76 -1.67 -25.95 0.69
CA SER A 76 -2.05 -25.81 2.10
C SER A 76 -2.63 -24.43 2.38
N ALA A 77 -3.30 -24.26 3.50
CA ALA A 77 -3.86 -22.98 3.90
C ALA A 77 -2.80 -21.88 4.07
N GLN A 78 -1.60 -22.26 4.51
CA GLN A 78 -0.49 -21.31 4.65
C GLN A 78 0.10 -20.90 3.30
N GLU A 79 0.33 -21.86 2.40
CA GLU A 79 0.80 -21.59 1.04
C GLU A 79 -0.19 -20.72 0.27
N LEU A 80 -1.49 -20.94 0.46
CA LEU A 80 -2.53 -20.12 -0.16
C LEU A 80 -2.46 -18.67 0.33
N LYS A 81 -2.26 -18.43 1.63
CA LYS A 81 -2.11 -17.08 2.19
C LYS A 81 -0.90 -16.36 1.61
N VAL A 82 0.25 -17.05 1.51
CA VAL A 82 1.46 -16.46 0.91
C VAL A 82 1.24 -16.18 -0.58
N TYR A 83 0.63 -17.10 -1.31
CA TYR A 83 0.30 -16.92 -2.72
C TYR A 83 -0.64 -15.72 -2.93
N ASP A 84 -1.71 -15.61 -2.13
CA ASP A 84 -2.66 -14.48 -2.16
C ASP A 84 -1.94 -13.14 -1.95
N LEU A 85 -1.07 -13.08 -0.95
CA LEU A 85 -0.30 -11.87 -0.64
C LEU A 85 0.55 -11.43 -1.84
N VAL A 86 1.28 -12.36 -2.46
CA VAL A 86 2.15 -12.05 -3.60
C VAL A 86 1.33 -11.67 -4.84
N VAL A 87 0.25 -12.42 -5.15
CA VAL A 87 -0.61 -12.10 -6.30
C VAL A 87 -1.27 -10.74 -6.14
N LYS A 88 -1.82 -10.44 -4.96
CA LYS A 88 -2.42 -9.11 -4.69
C LYS A 88 -1.39 -7.99 -4.84
N ARG A 89 -0.19 -8.16 -4.29
CA ARG A 89 0.87 -7.17 -4.46
C ARG A 89 1.27 -6.99 -5.92
N PHE A 90 1.42 -8.09 -6.66
CA PHE A 90 1.74 -8.08 -8.07
C PHE A 90 0.68 -7.34 -8.90
N LEU A 91 -0.61 -7.63 -8.67
CA LEU A 91 -1.71 -6.92 -9.31
C LEU A 91 -1.71 -5.43 -8.96
N ALA A 92 -1.59 -5.10 -7.67
CA ALA A 92 -1.61 -3.72 -7.19
C ALA A 92 -0.53 -2.84 -7.83
N VAL A 93 0.67 -3.39 -8.05
CA VAL A 93 1.76 -2.66 -8.73
C VAL A 93 1.43 -2.34 -10.20
N LEU A 94 0.61 -3.18 -10.85
CA LEU A 94 0.20 -3.00 -12.25
C LEU A 94 -1.09 -2.20 -12.41
N PHE A 95 -1.80 -1.92 -11.32
CA PHE A 95 -2.99 -1.10 -11.31
C PHE A 95 -2.65 0.41 -11.40
N PRO A 96 -3.61 1.25 -11.81
CA PRO A 96 -3.46 2.70 -11.73
C PRO A 96 -3.22 3.21 -10.31
N ALA A 97 -2.73 4.43 -10.20
CA ALA A 97 -2.58 5.09 -8.91
C ALA A 97 -3.92 5.25 -8.18
N TYR A 98 -3.85 5.25 -6.86
CA TYR A 98 -4.96 5.68 -6.02
C TYR A 98 -5.00 7.21 -6.03
N GLU A 99 -6.13 7.78 -6.48
CA GLU A 99 -6.31 9.22 -6.61
C GLU A 99 -7.37 9.73 -5.64
N TYR A 100 -7.06 10.78 -4.92
CA TYR A 100 -7.98 11.40 -3.96
C TYR A 100 -7.73 12.90 -3.83
N GLU A 101 -8.76 13.63 -3.47
CA GLU A 101 -8.68 15.01 -3.01
C GLU A 101 -8.61 15.04 -1.48
N GLN A 102 -7.70 15.83 -0.95
CA GLN A 102 -7.61 16.10 0.47
C GLN A 102 -7.94 17.57 0.74
N LEU A 103 -8.97 17.80 1.57
CA LEU A 103 -9.33 19.12 2.04
C LEU A 103 -8.91 19.30 3.49
N THR A 104 -8.25 20.40 3.78
CA THR A 104 -7.92 20.79 5.16
C THR A 104 -8.57 22.14 5.44
N LEU A 105 -9.56 22.15 6.33
CA LEU A 105 -10.19 23.35 6.85
C LEU A 105 -9.50 23.78 8.14
N ARG A 106 -9.23 25.07 8.25
CA ARG A 106 -8.75 25.70 9.47
C ARG A 106 -9.73 26.76 9.88
N ALA A 107 -10.24 26.69 11.10
CA ALA A 107 -11.17 27.65 11.66
C ALA A 107 -10.65 28.21 12.98
N GLU A 108 -11.05 29.43 13.30
CA GLU A 108 -10.82 30.05 14.60
C GLU A 108 -12.17 30.27 15.28
N ILE A 109 -12.29 29.75 16.50
CA ILE A 109 -13.52 29.80 17.28
C ILE A 109 -13.17 30.22 18.68
N GLY A 110 -13.61 31.43 19.09
CA GLY A 110 -13.31 31.96 20.43
C GLY A 110 -11.82 32.08 20.74
N GLY A 111 -10.97 32.35 19.75
CA GLY A 111 -9.51 32.42 19.90
C GLY A 111 -8.79 31.07 19.85
N ALA A 112 -9.50 29.96 19.78
CA ALA A 112 -8.93 28.63 19.63
C ALA A 112 -8.91 28.19 18.16
N ARG A 113 -7.85 27.48 17.76
CA ARG A 113 -7.67 27.00 16.38
C ARG A 113 -8.14 25.57 16.24
N PHE A 114 -9.04 25.36 15.29
CA PHE A 114 -9.59 24.05 14.93
C PHE A 114 -9.14 23.65 13.53
N VAL A 115 -8.93 22.35 13.34
CA VAL A 115 -8.56 21.78 12.04
C VAL A 115 -9.47 20.60 11.74
N ALA A 116 -10.13 20.64 10.58
CA ALA A 116 -10.84 19.50 10.02
C ALA A 116 -10.13 19.03 8.76
N ARG A 117 -9.97 17.69 8.62
CA ARG A 117 -9.36 17.09 7.42
C ARG A 117 -10.36 16.12 6.83
N GLY A 118 -10.61 16.25 5.54
CA GLY A 118 -11.48 15.37 4.78
C GLY A 118 -10.73 14.80 3.59
N LYS A 119 -11.17 13.64 3.15
CA LYS A 119 -10.61 12.93 2.00
C LYS A 119 -11.76 12.42 1.14
N THR A 120 -11.73 12.75 -0.13
CA THR A 120 -12.67 12.28 -1.14
C THR A 120 -11.94 11.44 -2.17
N VAL A 121 -12.30 10.17 -2.28
CA VAL A 121 -11.68 9.25 -3.26
C VAL A 121 -12.20 9.58 -4.66
N ILE A 122 -11.30 9.86 -5.60
CA ILE A 122 -11.59 10.07 -7.03
C ILE A 122 -11.49 8.76 -7.79
N ALA A 123 -10.41 8.00 -7.55
CA ALA A 123 -10.21 6.70 -8.17
C ALA A 123 -9.57 5.74 -7.18
N ALA A 124 -10.18 4.56 -7.00
CA ALA A 124 -9.70 3.54 -6.07
C ALA A 124 -8.32 2.98 -6.46
N GLY A 125 -8.01 2.98 -7.77
CA GLY A 125 -6.71 2.52 -8.27
C GLY A 125 -6.30 1.17 -7.70
N TRP A 126 -5.05 1.05 -7.28
CA TRP A 126 -4.50 -0.18 -6.72
C TRP A 126 -5.19 -0.66 -5.43
N LYS A 127 -5.87 0.22 -4.68
CA LYS A 127 -6.62 -0.18 -3.48
C LYS A 127 -7.78 -1.12 -3.79
N GLU A 128 -8.30 -1.10 -5.02
CA GLU A 128 -9.35 -2.02 -5.45
C GLU A 128 -8.92 -3.49 -5.30
N VAL A 129 -7.63 -3.79 -5.44
CA VAL A 129 -7.08 -5.15 -5.27
C VAL A 129 -7.26 -5.68 -3.85
N TYR A 130 -7.37 -4.78 -2.87
CA TYR A 130 -7.49 -5.08 -1.44
C TYR A 130 -8.89 -4.85 -0.88
N SER A 131 -9.88 -4.53 -1.70
CA SER A 131 -11.24 -4.14 -1.28
C SER A 131 -12.00 -5.20 -0.47
N ASN A 132 -11.53 -6.45 -0.43
CA ASN A 132 -12.10 -7.52 0.39
C ASN A 132 -11.52 -7.58 1.82
N ARG A 133 -10.62 -6.67 2.19
CA ARG A 133 -10.20 -6.51 3.59
C ARG A 133 -11.22 -5.64 4.32
N THR A 134 -11.68 -6.10 5.47
CA THR A 134 -12.57 -5.37 6.37
C THR A 134 -11.98 -4.00 6.72
N GLU A 135 -12.87 -3.01 6.84
CA GLU A 135 -12.60 -1.58 7.05
C GLU A 135 -11.82 -1.21 8.34
N ASP A 136 -11.34 -2.21 9.09
CA ASP A 136 -10.66 -2.03 10.38
C ASP A 136 -9.16 -1.64 10.29
N GLU A 137 -8.58 -1.55 9.09
CA GLU A 137 -7.26 -0.97 8.95
C GLU A 137 -7.43 0.56 8.87
N GLU A 138 -7.17 1.24 10.00
CA GLU A 138 -6.95 2.69 10.06
C GLU A 138 -6.13 3.10 8.84
N SER A 139 -6.64 4.06 8.08
CA SER A 139 -5.91 4.57 6.93
C SER A 139 -4.52 4.97 7.42
N GLU A 140 -3.46 4.47 6.78
CA GLU A 140 -2.05 4.73 7.16
C GLU A 140 -1.77 6.22 7.36
N ASP A 141 -2.59 7.09 6.77
CA ASP A 141 -2.51 8.54 6.86
C ASP A 141 -3.30 9.13 8.05
N GLY A 142 -4.03 8.33 8.85
CA GLY A 142 -4.91 8.81 9.92
C GLY A 142 -6.04 9.73 9.43
N LEU A 143 -6.28 9.77 8.12
CA LEU A 143 -7.31 10.59 7.49
C LEU A 143 -8.57 9.73 7.29
N GLN A 144 -9.65 10.12 7.94
CA GLN A 144 -10.95 9.49 7.71
C GLN A 144 -11.52 9.92 6.35
N GLU A 145 -12.16 8.99 5.66
CA GLU A 145 -12.96 9.30 4.48
C GLU A 145 -14.22 10.07 4.94
N GLN A 146 -14.11 11.40 4.98
CA GLN A 146 -15.25 12.26 5.25
C GLN A 146 -15.34 13.35 4.20
N LEU A 147 -16.55 13.61 3.77
CA LEU A 147 -16.87 14.74 2.89
C LEU A 147 -16.97 16.00 3.75
N LEU A 148 -16.05 16.93 3.54
CA LEU A 148 -16.17 18.27 4.09
C LEU A 148 -16.93 19.16 3.11
N PRO A 149 -17.76 20.11 3.61
CA PRO A 149 -18.45 21.06 2.75
C PRO A 149 -17.44 21.95 2.02
N LYS A 150 -17.82 22.40 0.83
CA LYS A 150 -17.06 23.45 0.13
C LYS A 150 -17.21 24.75 0.89
N ILE A 151 -16.09 25.26 1.39
CA ILE A 151 -16.00 26.49 2.16
C ILE A 151 -14.85 27.30 1.59
N GLU A 152 -15.04 28.62 1.46
CA GLU A 152 -14.02 29.53 1.00
C GLU A 152 -13.33 30.23 2.19
N ALA A 153 -12.12 30.73 1.95
CA ALA A 153 -11.40 31.47 2.98
C ALA A 153 -12.14 32.77 3.32
N GLY A 154 -12.47 32.96 4.59
CA GLY A 154 -13.24 34.12 5.07
C GLY A 154 -14.71 33.83 5.35
N ASP A 155 -15.20 32.63 5.01
CA ASP A 155 -16.57 32.24 5.35
C ASP A 155 -16.74 32.15 6.87
N VAL A 156 -17.92 32.64 7.32
CA VAL A 156 -18.29 32.59 8.73
C VAL A 156 -19.27 31.44 8.96
N LEU A 157 -18.90 30.53 9.82
CA LEU A 157 -19.68 29.34 10.15
C LEU A 157 -20.34 29.48 11.52
N VAL A 158 -21.58 29.00 11.65
CA VAL A 158 -22.26 28.92 12.94
C VAL A 158 -21.86 27.67 13.69
N VAL A 159 -21.28 27.84 14.87
CA VAL A 159 -20.97 26.73 15.77
C VAL A 159 -22.27 26.20 16.37
N ARG A 160 -22.63 24.95 16.10
CA ARG A 160 -23.84 24.31 16.66
C ARG A 160 -23.59 23.67 18.01
N TYR A 161 -22.46 22.99 18.15
CA TYR A 161 -22.05 22.37 19.41
C TYR A 161 -20.53 22.16 19.41
N VAL A 162 -19.98 22.03 20.60
CA VAL A 162 -18.57 21.65 20.84
C VAL A 162 -18.60 20.43 21.73
N SER A 163 -17.83 19.39 21.39
CA SER A 163 -17.63 18.22 22.22
C SER A 163 -16.15 18.05 22.53
N GLU A 164 -15.86 17.58 23.73
CA GLU A 164 -14.51 17.25 24.17
C GLU A 164 -14.40 15.73 24.34
N THR A 165 -13.32 15.17 23.81
CA THR A 165 -12.96 13.76 24.00
C THR A 165 -11.61 13.68 24.66
N SER A 166 -11.48 12.86 25.69
CA SER A 166 -10.22 12.58 26.35
C SER A 166 -9.69 11.21 25.93
N GLY A 167 -8.37 11.09 25.85
CA GLY A 167 -7.70 9.84 25.53
C GLY A 167 -6.33 9.78 26.17
N GLN A 168 -5.75 8.58 26.22
CA GLN A 168 -4.38 8.38 26.69
C GLN A 168 -3.51 7.92 25.53
N THR A 169 -2.31 8.47 25.44
CA THR A 169 -1.29 7.96 24.52
C THR A 169 -0.87 6.55 24.95
N LYS A 170 -0.73 5.67 23.99
CA LYS A 170 -0.19 4.32 24.21
C LYS A 170 1.30 4.32 23.88
N PRO A 171 2.12 3.59 24.64
CA PRO A 171 3.53 3.39 24.28
C PRO A 171 3.60 2.66 22.93
N PRO A 172 4.73 2.77 22.21
CA PRO A 172 4.98 1.95 21.02
C PRO A 172 4.83 0.46 21.37
N ALA A 173 4.33 -0.32 20.42
CA ALA A 173 4.27 -1.77 20.57
C ALA A 173 5.69 -2.36 20.73
N TYR A 174 5.79 -3.44 21.51
CA TYR A 174 7.05 -4.20 21.57
C TYR A 174 7.42 -4.75 20.20
N PHE A 175 8.72 -4.90 19.97
CA PHE A 175 9.20 -5.56 18.76
C PHE A 175 8.71 -7.01 18.71
N ASN A 176 8.24 -7.41 17.55
CA ASN A 176 8.14 -8.81 17.15
C ASN A 176 9.34 -9.15 16.24
N GLU A 177 9.49 -10.41 15.85
CA GLU A 177 10.62 -10.85 15.02
C GLU A 177 10.75 -10.02 13.71
N ALA A 178 9.65 -9.76 13.03
CA ALA A 178 9.66 -9.01 11.77
C ALA A 178 10.03 -7.54 11.98
N THR A 179 9.45 -6.89 12.98
CA THR A 179 9.75 -5.47 13.27
C THR A 179 11.15 -5.28 13.84
N LEU A 180 11.67 -6.28 14.57
CA LEU A 180 13.05 -6.26 15.04
C LEU A 180 14.04 -6.36 13.87
N LEU A 181 13.81 -7.28 12.93
CA LEU A 181 14.64 -7.38 11.72
C LEU A 181 14.63 -6.07 10.92
N THR A 182 13.45 -5.47 10.73
CA THR A 182 13.34 -4.16 10.05
C THR A 182 14.11 -3.06 10.80
N ALA A 183 14.09 -3.08 12.13
CA ALA A 183 14.84 -2.12 12.93
C ALA A 183 16.36 -2.35 12.81
N MET A 184 16.81 -3.59 12.72
CA MET A 184 18.22 -3.94 12.51
C MET A 184 18.70 -3.55 11.10
N GLU A 185 17.85 -3.64 10.09
CA GLU A 185 18.16 -3.16 8.73
C GLU A 185 18.28 -1.63 8.65
N ASN A 186 17.60 -0.89 9.53
CA ASN A 186 17.57 0.56 9.55
C ASN A 186 17.82 1.12 10.95
N PRO A 187 18.98 0.86 11.55
CA PRO A 187 19.26 1.22 12.95
C PRO A 187 19.25 2.72 13.19
N ALA A 188 19.63 3.54 12.21
CA ALA A 188 19.65 4.98 12.32
C ALA A 188 18.30 5.61 12.72
N LYS A 189 17.18 4.94 12.46
CA LYS A 189 15.85 5.41 12.87
C LYS A 189 15.61 5.33 14.38
N TYR A 190 16.33 4.43 15.05
CA TYR A 190 16.15 4.11 16.48
C TYR A 190 17.30 4.64 17.34
N MET A 191 18.34 5.22 16.71
CA MET A 191 19.49 5.80 17.40
C MET A 191 19.27 7.29 17.70
N GLU A 192 19.86 7.79 18.77
CA GLU A 192 19.90 9.21 19.07
C GLU A 192 20.69 9.98 18.00
N THR A 193 20.44 11.30 17.90
CA THR A 193 20.97 12.13 16.79
C THR A 193 22.50 12.14 16.73
N THR A 194 23.18 11.97 17.87
CA THR A 194 24.63 11.91 18.00
C THR A 194 25.26 10.65 17.43
N ASP A 195 24.51 9.55 17.42
CA ASP A 195 25.04 8.22 17.05
C ASP A 195 24.66 7.82 15.61
N LYS A 196 23.82 8.61 14.92
CA LYS A 196 23.37 8.30 13.55
C LYS A 196 24.50 8.24 12.52
N ALA A 197 25.63 8.91 12.78
CA ALA A 197 26.82 8.84 11.93
C ALA A 197 27.54 7.47 12.02
N LEU A 198 27.29 6.67 13.05
CA LEU A 198 27.86 5.34 13.24
C LEU A 198 27.02 4.23 12.58
N ALA A 199 25.81 4.57 12.10
CA ALA A 199 24.86 3.62 11.51
C ALA A 199 24.96 3.54 9.97
N GLN A 200 25.96 4.18 9.38
CA GLN A 200 26.32 4.08 7.95
C GLN A 200 27.43 2.99 7.81
#